data_014e5f375f410e08d0061d45ed71c71a
#
_entry.id   014e5f375f410e08d0061d45ed71c71a
#
_cell.length_a   1.000
_cell.length_b   1.000
_cell.length_c   1.000
_cell.angle_alpha   90.00
_cell.angle_beta   90.00
_cell.angle_gamma   90.00
#
_symmetry.space_group_name_H-M   'P 1'
#
loop_
_entity.id
_entity.type
_entity.pdbx_description
1 polymer ?
#
loop_
_entity_poly.entity_id
_entity_poly.type
_entity_poly.pdbx_seq_one_letter_code
_entity_poly.pdbx_strand_id
1 'polypeptide(L)'
;MRERAWSVDINGQPYITDQVGPRQFRCVFDIDISPGDAISFADIRLYNISKESAIAQGSSIVFRAGYTDNIDAVFTGYVTNVLREREPGAPEITTRLICRSGQPAVDRASAQISFGVGTRIEEVLRALARAWPLPIEIDNSQFADAMPLASGLVVDGDIPSAFTDLSYAYKFDWMQDRGRIVITKPNQPRTASPVKVDQLSGMIGIPEISRGPDGLGVFVSVQLNPSMRINGKINVESEFATFNTGNLYVSEISGDASANGEYNVFALKHSGDSHGDVWKTEIDGLRAGTTPPLTQSSTPENGKLIWGARVDQAFRVKTREIAGRQSIDPNWLMAVMGFETGYTFSPAARNPGSSATGLIQFIEATAVGLGTTTAQLARMTAVRQLDYVESYYQTYSGRIRNLGDAYLAVLWPIAVGRPDSYVMWERDTGPYQREYAANSGLDVNRDGKITRGEAVASVNTAYMRGQQFVR
;
A
#
# COMPACT_ATOMS: atom_id res chain seq x y z
N MET A 1 -17.49 9.27 26.13
CA MET A 1 -16.94 8.44 25.03
C MET A 1 -17.52 9.00 23.74
N ARG A 2 -16.68 9.29 22.73
CA ARG A 2 -17.18 9.80 21.42
C ARG A 2 -17.92 8.69 20.70
N GLU A 3 -19.08 8.99 20.14
CA GLU A 3 -19.92 8.00 19.47
C GLU A 3 -19.47 7.81 18.02
N ARG A 4 -19.22 6.57 17.61
CA ARG A 4 -18.78 6.19 16.26
C ARG A 4 -19.91 6.41 15.27
N ALA A 5 -19.55 6.89 14.09
CA ALA A 5 -20.50 7.13 13.01
C ALA A 5 -19.91 6.67 11.67
N TRP A 6 -20.78 6.10 10.82
CA TRP A 6 -20.41 5.71 9.46
C TRP A 6 -21.61 5.75 8.52
N SER A 7 -21.34 5.86 7.23
CA SER A 7 -22.35 5.79 6.18
C SER A 7 -21.77 5.34 4.85
N VAL A 8 -22.65 4.88 3.95
CA VAL A 8 -22.29 4.44 2.60
C VAL A 8 -23.24 5.07 1.60
N ASP A 9 -22.69 5.73 0.58
CA ASP A 9 -23.43 6.13 -0.60
C ASP A 9 -23.03 5.21 -1.77
N ILE A 10 -24.00 4.81 -2.58
CA ILE A 10 -23.80 3.98 -3.79
C ILE A 10 -24.39 4.71 -4.97
N ASN A 11 -23.62 4.85 -6.05
CA ASN A 11 -24.03 5.56 -7.28
C ASN A 11 -24.57 6.98 -7.03
N GLY A 12 -23.96 7.70 -6.07
CA GLY A 12 -24.33 9.04 -5.69
C GLY A 12 -25.62 9.15 -4.87
N GLN A 13 -26.20 8.03 -4.45
CA GLN A 13 -27.37 7.99 -3.59
C GLN A 13 -27.03 7.41 -2.22
N PRO A 14 -27.58 7.96 -1.14
CA PRO A 14 -27.44 7.38 0.18
C PRO A 14 -27.97 5.94 0.20
N TYR A 15 -27.12 4.99 0.59
CA TYR A 15 -27.47 3.57 0.67
C TYR A 15 -27.68 3.11 2.11
N ILE A 16 -26.73 3.44 2.98
CA ILE A 16 -26.81 3.24 4.42
C ILE A 16 -26.43 4.56 5.07
N THR A 17 -27.35 5.17 5.82
CA THR A 17 -27.19 6.49 6.43
C THR A 17 -27.38 6.42 7.94
N ASP A 18 -26.91 7.43 8.63
CA ASP A 18 -27.18 7.70 10.05
C ASP A 18 -26.87 6.51 10.98
N GLN A 19 -25.83 5.77 10.62
CA GLN A 19 -25.36 4.64 11.42
C GLN A 19 -24.55 5.17 12.60
N VAL A 20 -25.28 5.43 13.72
CA VAL A 20 -24.73 5.99 14.95
C VAL A 20 -25.25 5.20 16.14
N GLY A 21 -24.34 4.89 17.09
CA GLY A 21 -24.70 4.28 18.36
C GLY A 21 -24.96 2.77 18.33
N PRO A 22 -25.50 2.25 19.40
CA PRO A 22 -25.53 0.79 19.66
C PRO A 22 -26.50 -0.01 18.77
N ARG A 23 -27.37 0.66 18.02
CA ARG A 23 -28.33 0.02 17.10
C ARG A 23 -27.94 0.07 15.63
N GLN A 24 -26.74 0.54 15.34
CA GLN A 24 -26.23 0.59 13.96
C GLN A 24 -26.00 -0.82 13.40
N PHE A 25 -26.07 -0.96 12.09
CA PHE A 25 -25.56 -2.18 11.44
C PHE A 25 -24.07 -2.32 11.73
N ARG A 26 -23.59 -3.55 11.88
CA ARG A 26 -22.15 -3.77 12.01
C ARG A 26 -21.50 -3.53 10.65
N CYS A 27 -20.45 -2.73 10.66
CA CYS A 27 -19.55 -2.49 9.57
C CYS A 27 -18.11 -2.71 10.01
N VAL A 28 -17.38 -3.50 9.25
CA VAL A 28 -15.93 -3.68 9.43
C VAL A 28 -15.23 -3.22 8.17
N PHE A 29 -14.17 -2.44 8.30
CA PHE A 29 -13.45 -1.95 7.13
C PHE A 29 -11.95 -1.85 7.38
N ASP A 30 -11.22 -2.06 6.28
CA ASP A 30 -9.79 -1.77 6.13
C ASP A 30 -9.59 -0.97 4.86
N ILE A 31 -9.02 0.22 4.97
CA ILE A 31 -8.84 1.16 3.88
C ILE A 31 -7.38 1.59 3.86
N ASP A 32 -6.67 1.17 2.83
CA ASP A 32 -5.27 1.55 2.59
C ASP A 32 -5.25 2.69 1.55
N ILE A 33 -4.74 3.85 1.97
CA ILE A 33 -4.60 5.01 1.11
C ILE A 33 -3.11 5.24 0.87
N SER A 34 -2.72 5.17 -0.40
CA SER A 34 -1.34 5.24 -0.84
C SER A 34 -1.10 6.47 -1.70
N PRO A 35 0.10 7.08 -1.63
CA PRO A 35 0.47 8.23 -2.45
C PRO A 35 0.72 7.85 -3.89
N GLY A 36 0.77 8.87 -4.74
CA GLY A 36 1.10 8.73 -6.15
C GLY A 36 -0.07 8.25 -6.99
N ASP A 37 0.25 7.72 -8.15
CA ASP A 37 -0.68 7.10 -9.08
C ASP A 37 -1.20 5.73 -8.61
N ALA A 38 -0.85 5.37 -7.39
CA ALA A 38 -1.26 4.15 -6.74
C ALA A 38 -2.75 4.15 -6.47
N ILE A 39 -3.30 2.99 -6.67
CA ILE A 39 -4.70 2.73 -6.41
C ILE A 39 -4.86 2.49 -4.91
N SER A 40 -5.64 3.32 -4.25
CA SER A 40 -6.08 3.06 -2.88
C SER A 40 -7.15 1.97 -2.89
N PHE A 41 -7.14 1.12 -1.88
CA PHE A 41 -8.07 0.00 -1.75
C PHE A 41 -8.89 0.10 -0.48
N ALA A 42 -10.12 -0.42 -0.55
CA ALA A 42 -10.97 -0.60 0.60
C ALA A 42 -11.60 -1.99 0.60
N ASP A 43 -11.53 -2.67 1.74
CA ASP A 43 -12.27 -3.89 2.07
C ASP A 43 -13.34 -3.50 3.09
N ILE A 44 -14.60 -3.44 2.67
CA ILE A 44 -15.72 -3.02 3.50
C ILE A 44 -16.68 -4.19 3.65
N ARG A 45 -16.94 -4.58 4.88
CA ARG A 45 -17.84 -5.69 5.25
C ARG A 45 -19.07 -5.15 5.97
N LEU A 46 -20.21 -5.33 5.35
CA LEU A 46 -21.51 -4.91 5.85
C LEU A 46 -22.28 -6.16 6.31
N TYR A 47 -22.69 -6.17 7.56
CA TYR A 47 -23.35 -7.34 8.17
C TYR A 47 -24.86 -7.23 8.07
N ASN A 48 -25.51 -8.35 7.73
CA ASN A 48 -26.96 -8.52 7.74
C ASN A 48 -27.75 -7.54 6.85
N ILE A 49 -27.12 -7.02 5.78
CA ILE A 49 -27.85 -6.22 4.80
C ILE A 49 -28.67 -7.11 3.85
N SER A 50 -29.76 -6.55 3.28
CA SER A 50 -30.65 -7.27 2.40
C SER A 50 -29.94 -7.89 1.19
N LYS A 51 -30.44 -9.05 0.73
CA LYS A 51 -29.96 -9.71 -0.48
C LYS A 51 -30.26 -8.91 -1.76
N GLU A 52 -31.29 -8.08 -1.70
CA GLU A 52 -31.74 -7.23 -2.83
C GLU A 52 -30.97 -5.92 -2.93
N SER A 53 -29.79 -5.86 -2.29
CA SER A 53 -28.95 -4.66 -2.32
C SER A 53 -28.58 -4.29 -3.75
N ALA A 54 -28.76 -3.04 -4.12
CA ALA A 54 -28.44 -2.47 -5.43
C ALA A 54 -26.93 -2.34 -5.70
N ILE A 55 -26.08 -2.94 -4.85
CA ILE A 55 -24.63 -2.84 -5.00
C ILE A 55 -24.17 -3.87 -6.02
N ALA A 56 -23.62 -3.39 -7.11
CA ALA A 56 -23.05 -4.20 -8.18
C ALA A 56 -21.57 -3.86 -8.43
N GLN A 57 -20.90 -4.74 -9.13
CA GLN A 57 -19.57 -4.45 -9.66
C GLN A 57 -19.63 -3.20 -10.55
N GLY A 58 -18.69 -2.27 -10.37
CA GLY A 58 -18.66 -1.00 -11.08
C GLY A 58 -19.47 0.13 -10.41
N SER A 59 -20.27 -0.17 -9.38
CA SER A 59 -20.98 0.87 -8.62
C SER A 59 -19.99 1.84 -7.98
N SER A 60 -20.21 3.13 -8.10
CA SER A 60 -19.45 4.13 -7.35
C SER A 60 -19.79 4.06 -5.86
N ILE A 61 -18.80 4.27 -5.01
CA ILE A 61 -18.95 4.21 -3.55
C ILE A 61 -18.29 5.42 -2.89
N VAL A 62 -19.00 6.02 -1.94
CA VAL A 62 -18.43 6.96 -0.96
C VAL A 62 -18.67 6.36 0.42
N PHE A 63 -17.58 6.03 1.09
CA PHE A 63 -17.63 5.51 2.45
C PHE A 63 -17.17 6.60 3.42
N ARG A 64 -18.03 6.91 4.39
CA ARG A 64 -17.74 7.87 5.46
C ARG A 64 -17.61 7.14 6.77
N ALA A 65 -16.64 7.55 7.56
CA ALA A 65 -16.45 7.07 8.92
C ALA A 65 -15.82 8.15 9.80
N GLY A 66 -16.07 8.07 11.08
CA GLY A 66 -15.56 9.02 12.06
C GLY A 66 -16.31 8.91 13.37
N TYR A 67 -16.49 10.03 14.00
CA TYR A 67 -17.38 10.19 15.16
C TYR A 67 -18.47 11.17 14.80
N THR A 68 -19.53 11.24 15.59
CA THR A 68 -20.69 12.13 15.33
C THR A 68 -20.33 13.58 15.10
N ASP A 69 -19.20 14.04 15.64
CA ASP A 69 -18.69 15.41 15.55
C ASP A 69 -17.68 15.62 14.41
N ASN A 70 -17.23 14.55 13.72
CA ASN A 70 -16.23 14.66 12.66
C ASN A 70 -16.35 13.59 11.56
N ILE A 71 -17.55 13.09 11.30
CA ILE A 71 -17.76 12.14 10.20
C ILE A 71 -17.50 12.81 8.83
N ASP A 72 -16.67 12.17 8.00
CA ASP A 72 -16.40 12.60 6.63
C ASP A 72 -16.00 11.39 5.76
N ALA A 73 -15.89 11.60 4.46
CA ALA A 73 -15.44 10.57 3.53
C ALA A 73 -14.01 10.11 3.88
N VAL A 74 -13.82 8.83 4.14
CA VAL A 74 -12.52 8.18 4.30
C VAL A 74 -12.11 7.43 3.04
N PHE A 75 -13.07 7.09 2.19
CA PHE A 75 -12.81 6.46 0.90
C PHE A 75 -13.83 6.90 -0.14
N THR A 76 -13.35 7.09 -1.37
CA THR A 76 -14.18 7.32 -2.56
C THR A 76 -13.59 6.53 -3.71
N GLY A 77 -14.44 5.79 -4.41
CA GLY A 77 -13.99 4.95 -5.51
C GLY A 77 -15.14 4.15 -6.11
N TYR A 78 -14.86 2.93 -6.52
CA TYR A 78 -15.86 2.02 -7.04
C TYR A 78 -15.64 0.58 -6.58
N VAL A 79 -16.72 -0.18 -6.59
CA VAL A 79 -16.75 -1.58 -6.19
C VAL A 79 -16.20 -2.45 -7.31
N THR A 80 -15.13 -3.19 -7.04
CA THR A 80 -14.58 -4.17 -7.99
C THR A 80 -15.18 -5.56 -7.82
N ASN A 81 -15.51 -5.93 -6.59
CA ASN A 81 -16.12 -7.22 -6.27
C ASN A 81 -17.14 -7.08 -5.14
N VAL A 82 -18.24 -7.78 -5.27
CA VAL A 82 -19.25 -7.96 -4.22
C VAL A 82 -19.28 -9.43 -3.87
N LEU A 83 -18.91 -9.77 -2.64
CA LEU A 83 -18.89 -11.14 -2.14
C LEU A 83 -19.91 -11.28 -1.02
N ARG A 84 -20.72 -12.33 -1.08
CA ARG A 84 -21.66 -12.66 -0.03
C ARG A 84 -21.16 -13.90 0.71
N GLU A 85 -20.75 -13.69 1.92
CA GLU A 85 -20.05 -14.69 2.71
C GLU A 85 -20.84 -15.01 3.98
N ARG A 86 -20.68 -16.23 4.48
CA ARG A 86 -21.13 -16.64 5.79
C ARG A 86 -20.02 -17.44 6.44
N GLU A 87 -19.51 -16.97 7.55
CA GLU A 87 -18.49 -17.71 8.27
C GLU A 87 -19.09 -19.00 8.87
N PRO A 88 -18.36 -20.13 8.82
CA PRO A 88 -18.80 -21.35 9.46
C PRO A 88 -19.09 -21.15 10.95
N GLY A 89 -20.32 -21.48 11.39
CA GLY A 89 -20.76 -21.33 12.77
C GLY A 89 -21.26 -19.93 13.16
N ALA A 90 -21.15 -18.93 12.29
CA ALA A 90 -21.74 -17.61 12.51
C ALA A 90 -23.17 -17.51 11.93
N PRO A 91 -24.13 -16.93 12.67
CA PRO A 91 -25.47 -16.69 12.13
C PRO A 91 -25.53 -15.58 11.10
N GLU A 92 -24.55 -14.68 11.12
CA GLU A 92 -24.51 -13.44 10.35
C GLU A 92 -24.11 -13.69 8.88
N ILE A 93 -24.73 -12.91 8.00
CA ILE A 93 -24.37 -12.86 6.58
C ILE A 93 -23.59 -11.58 6.36
N THR A 94 -22.42 -11.71 5.76
CA THR A 94 -21.56 -10.58 5.41
C THR A 94 -21.62 -10.30 3.93
N THR A 95 -21.87 -9.04 3.56
CA THR A 95 -21.64 -8.54 2.21
C THR A 95 -20.32 -7.79 2.21
N ARG A 96 -19.32 -8.37 1.57
CA ARG A 96 -17.97 -7.82 1.47
C ARG A 96 -17.80 -7.11 0.15
N LEU A 97 -17.43 -5.85 0.22
CA LEU A 97 -17.18 -4.97 -0.91
C LEU A 97 -15.66 -4.77 -1.03
N ILE A 98 -15.09 -5.25 -2.11
CA ILE A 98 -13.71 -4.93 -2.47
C ILE A 98 -13.77 -3.73 -3.40
N CYS A 99 -13.14 -2.64 -3.01
CA CYS A 99 -13.22 -1.38 -3.72
C CYS A 99 -11.83 -0.86 -4.07
N ARG A 100 -11.75 -0.05 -5.13
CA ARG A 100 -10.55 0.70 -5.49
C ARG A 100 -10.90 2.18 -5.70
N SER A 101 -9.91 3.05 -5.47
CA SER A 101 -10.06 4.47 -5.80
C SER A 101 -10.19 4.68 -7.31
N GLY A 102 -10.72 5.84 -7.72
CA GLY A 102 -10.98 6.17 -9.11
C GLY A 102 -12.42 5.92 -9.53
N GLN A 103 -12.67 5.97 -10.83
CA GLN A 103 -13.96 5.66 -11.45
C GLN A 103 -13.73 4.94 -12.78
N PRO A 104 -14.43 3.84 -13.09
CA PRO A 104 -14.15 3.06 -14.29
C PRO A 104 -14.25 3.84 -15.60
N ALA A 105 -15.18 4.79 -15.66
CA ALA A 105 -15.34 5.66 -16.83
C ALA A 105 -14.30 6.79 -16.88
N VAL A 106 -13.84 7.24 -15.72
CA VAL A 106 -12.87 8.33 -15.56
C VAL A 106 -11.44 7.81 -15.70
N ASP A 107 -11.17 6.60 -15.27
CA ASP A 107 -9.86 5.95 -15.41
C ASP A 107 -9.48 5.69 -16.89
N ARG A 108 -10.43 5.81 -17.82
CA ARG A 108 -10.26 5.69 -19.27
C ARG A 108 -10.43 7.02 -20.00
N ALA A 109 -10.45 8.14 -19.28
CA ALA A 109 -10.58 9.44 -19.90
C ALA A 109 -9.39 9.72 -20.84
N SER A 110 -9.69 10.14 -22.05
CA SER A 110 -8.70 10.51 -23.06
C SER A 110 -8.85 11.97 -23.44
N ALA A 111 -7.75 12.57 -23.86
CA ALA A 111 -7.73 13.94 -24.35
C ALA A 111 -6.89 14.04 -25.61
N GLN A 112 -7.25 15.01 -26.44
CA GLN A 112 -6.45 15.42 -27.58
C GLN A 112 -6.22 16.93 -27.44
N ILE A 113 -5.09 17.29 -26.82
CA ILE A 113 -4.77 18.67 -26.44
C ILE A 113 -3.32 18.97 -26.83
N SER A 114 -3.11 20.13 -27.43
CA SER A 114 -1.79 20.63 -27.79
C SER A 114 -1.44 21.87 -27.00
N PHE A 115 -0.20 21.95 -26.55
CA PHE A 115 0.36 23.08 -25.81
C PHE A 115 1.54 23.65 -26.56
N GLY A 116 1.65 24.97 -26.62
CA GLY A 116 2.76 25.67 -27.27
C GLY A 116 4.00 25.71 -26.38
N VAL A 117 5.13 26.08 -27.02
CA VAL A 117 6.39 26.40 -26.32
C VAL A 117 6.15 27.54 -25.34
N GLY A 118 6.74 27.44 -24.13
CA GLY A 118 6.60 28.44 -23.07
C GLY A 118 5.38 28.26 -22.18
N THR A 119 4.49 27.28 -22.46
CA THR A 119 3.38 26.98 -21.56
C THR A 119 3.91 26.48 -20.22
N ARG A 120 3.37 26.98 -19.11
CA ARG A 120 3.73 26.55 -17.77
C ARG A 120 3.10 25.19 -17.44
N ILE A 121 3.82 24.38 -16.68
CA ILE A 121 3.36 23.03 -16.35
C ILE A 121 2.01 23.04 -15.60
N GLU A 122 1.78 24.00 -14.71
CA GLU A 122 0.53 24.10 -13.96
C GLU A 122 -0.67 24.35 -14.90
N GLU A 123 -0.47 25.06 -16.00
CA GLU A 123 -1.51 25.31 -17.02
C GLU A 123 -1.84 24.02 -17.77
N VAL A 124 -0.80 23.23 -18.10
CA VAL A 124 -0.97 21.91 -18.72
C VAL A 124 -1.77 20.99 -17.81
N LEU A 125 -1.38 20.88 -16.53
CA LEU A 125 -2.01 20.00 -15.56
C LEU A 125 -3.49 20.41 -15.31
N ARG A 126 -3.78 21.70 -15.24
CA ARG A 126 -5.15 22.20 -15.12
C ARG A 126 -5.99 21.95 -16.38
N ALA A 127 -5.40 22.01 -17.55
CA ALA A 127 -6.10 21.71 -18.79
C ALA A 127 -6.44 20.22 -18.89
N LEU A 128 -5.51 19.33 -18.54
CA LEU A 128 -5.75 17.89 -18.46
C LEU A 128 -6.80 17.53 -17.42
N ALA A 129 -6.74 18.14 -16.24
CA ALA A 129 -7.75 17.92 -15.19
C ALA A 129 -9.16 18.35 -15.63
N ARG A 130 -9.28 19.45 -16.41
CA ARG A 130 -10.57 19.85 -16.98
C ARG A 130 -11.13 18.85 -18.00
N ALA A 131 -10.24 18.24 -18.77
CA ALA A 131 -10.63 17.18 -19.71
C ALA A 131 -10.99 15.86 -18.98
N TRP A 132 -10.52 15.69 -17.74
CA TRP A 132 -10.79 14.55 -16.89
C TRP A 132 -11.94 14.80 -15.89
N PRO A 133 -12.92 15.51 -16.09
CA PRO A 133 -13.94 16.15 -15.27
C PRO A 133 -13.78 15.95 -13.73
N LEU A 134 -12.57 16.09 -13.23
CA LEU A 134 -12.25 16.03 -11.80
C LEU A 134 -11.66 17.36 -11.32
N PRO A 135 -12.07 17.85 -10.15
CA PRO A 135 -11.45 19.01 -9.52
C PRO A 135 -9.95 18.73 -9.27
N ILE A 136 -9.12 19.74 -9.51
CA ILE A 136 -7.67 19.66 -9.25
C ILE A 136 -7.32 20.48 -8.00
N GLU A 137 -6.49 19.89 -7.14
CA GLU A 137 -5.85 20.54 -6.01
C GLU A 137 -4.34 20.61 -6.31
N ILE A 138 -3.83 21.80 -6.55
CA ILE A 138 -2.43 22.08 -6.86
C ILE A 138 -2.02 23.39 -6.24
N ASP A 139 -0.92 23.40 -5.53
CA ASP A 139 -0.27 24.60 -5.04
C ASP A 139 0.75 25.11 -6.06
N ASN A 140 0.42 26.21 -6.74
CA ASN A 140 1.27 26.79 -7.77
C ASN A 140 2.66 27.22 -7.22
N SER A 141 2.77 27.54 -5.94
CA SER A 141 4.04 27.93 -5.32
C SER A 141 5.08 26.83 -5.38
N GLN A 142 4.63 25.56 -5.34
CA GLN A 142 5.50 24.39 -5.46
C GLN A 142 6.11 24.24 -6.87
N PHE A 143 5.55 24.91 -7.87
CA PHE A 143 5.99 24.87 -9.26
C PHE A 143 6.60 26.21 -9.73
N ALA A 144 6.86 27.14 -8.83
CA ALA A 144 7.38 28.44 -9.18
C ALA A 144 8.69 28.39 -9.97
N ASP A 145 9.55 27.43 -9.63
CA ASP A 145 10.85 27.20 -10.27
C ASP A 145 10.80 26.20 -11.44
N ALA A 146 9.62 25.69 -11.80
CA ALA A 146 9.47 24.74 -12.88
C ALA A 146 9.70 25.44 -14.23
N MET A 147 10.59 24.89 -15.05
CA MET A 147 10.84 25.43 -16.39
C MET A 147 9.59 25.26 -17.26
N PRO A 148 9.17 26.29 -18.00
CA PRO A 148 8.11 26.14 -19.00
C PRO A 148 8.49 25.11 -20.07
N LEU A 149 7.50 24.64 -20.84
CA LEU A 149 7.72 23.71 -21.94
C LEU A 149 8.78 24.25 -22.90
N ALA A 150 9.88 23.52 -23.05
CA ALA A 150 10.96 23.88 -24.00
C ALA A 150 10.58 23.63 -25.47
N SER A 151 9.63 22.71 -25.68
CA SER A 151 9.05 22.37 -26.98
C SER A 151 7.52 22.25 -26.85
N GLY A 152 6.82 22.22 -27.98
CA GLY A 152 5.39 21.92 -27.97
C GLY A 152 5.12 20.53 -27.37
N LEU A 153 4.02 20.39 -26.64
CA LEU A 153 3.55 19.14 -26.09
C LEU A 153 2.20 18.79 -26.70
N VAL A 154 2.07 17.58 -27.22
CA VAL A 154 0.80 17.03 -27.65
C VAL A 154 0.44 15.87 -26.73
N VAL A 155 -0.72 15.94 -26.13
CA VAL A 155 -1.33 14.84 -25.38
C VAL A 155 -2.43 14.28 -26.27
N ASP A 156 -2.26 13.07 -26.74
CA ASP A 156 -3.24 12.34 -27.57
C ASP A 156 -3.38 10.94 -26.98
N GLY A 157 -4.42 10.75 -26.17
CA GLY A 157 -4.68 9.48 -25.51
C GLY A 157 -5.10 9.60 -24.05
N ASP A 158 -4.70 8.62 -23.26
CA ASP A 158 -5.09 8.42 -21.87
C ASP A 158 -4.55 9.52 -20.94
N ILE A 159 -5.45 10.19 -20.23
CA ILE A 159 -5.09 11.29 -19.32
C ILE A 159 -4.27 10.84 -18.11
N PRO A 160 -4.62 9.74 -17.40
CA PRO A 160 -3.79 9.22 -16.33
C PRO A 160 -2.34 8.96 -16.76
N SER A 161 -2.15 8.38 -17.96
CA SER A 161 -0.81 8.16 -18.52
C SER A 161 -0.08 9.47 -18.75
N ALA A 162 -0.76 10.49 -19.30
CA ALA A 162 -0.19 11.81 -19.49
C ALA A 162 0.24 12.47 -18.17
N PHE A 163 -0.58 12.37 -17.12
CA PHE A 163 -0.20 12.85 -15.77
C PHE A 163 1.04 12.13 -15.25
N THR A 164 1.12 10.82 -15.48
CA THR A 164 2.27 10.02 -15.07
C THR A 164 3.55 10.43 -15.81
N ASP A 165 3.50 10.55 -17.13
CA ASP A 165 4.66 10.98 -17.92
C ASP A 165 5.14 12.37 -17.52
N LEU A 166 4.22 13.30 -17.31
CA LEU A 166 4.53 14.64 -16.82
C LEU A 166 5.09 14.62 -15.39
N SER A 167 4.62 13.73 -14.54
CA SER A 167 5.11 13.59 -13.17
C SER A 167 6.59 13.21 -13.14
N TYR A 168 7.03 12.34 -14.02
CA TYR A 168 8.46 12.01 -14.18
C TYR A 168 9.27 13.18 -14.70
N ALA A 169 8.77 13.87 -15.75
CA ALA A 169 9.49 14.98 -16.38
C ALA A 169 9.65 16.18 -15.45
N TYR A 170 8.63 16.50 -14.67
CA TYR A 170 8.59 17.71 -13.82
C TYR A 170 8.71 17.40 -12.32
N LYS A 171 8.91 16.13 -11.94
CA LYS A 171 9.15 15.65 -10.58
C LYS A 171 8.06 16.12 -9.61
N PHE A 172 6.88 15.61 -9.81
CA PHE A 172 5.75 15.78 -8.89
C PHE A 172 5.02 14.45 -8.68
N ASP A 173 4.30 14.36 -7.59
CA ASP A 173 3.40 13.26 -7.30
C ASP A 173 1.97 13.68 -7.62
N TRP A 174 1.17 12.77 -8.14
CA TRP A 174 -0.25 12.99 -8.35
C TRP A 174 -1.05 11.78 -7.89
N MET A 175 -2.26 12.03 -7.42
CA MET A 175 -3.17 10.97 -6.98
C MET A 175 -4.63 11.40 -7.11
N GLN A 176 -5.52 10.41 -7.08
CA GLN A 176 -6.94 10.65 -6.89
C GLN A 176 -7.27 10.48 -5.40
N ASP A 177 -7.63 11.57 -4.74
CA ASP A 177 -8.09 11.57 -3.35
C ASP A 177 -9.51 12.13 -3.27
N ARG A 178 -10.45 11.27 -2.85
CA ARG A 178 -11.86 11.64 -2.60
C ARG A 178 -12.50 12.42 -3.75
N GLY A 179 -12.31 11.92 -4.98
CA GLY A 179 -12.87 12.50 -6.19
C GLY A 179 -12.18 13.77 -6.69
N ARG A 180 -10.95 14.03 -6.24
CA ARG A 180 -10.09 15.13 -6.71
C ARG A 180 -8.78 14.60 -7.23
N ILE A 181 -8.18 15.31 -8.16
CA ILE A 181 -6.78 15.12 -8.53
C ILE A 181 -5.95 16.02 -7.61
N VAL A 182 -5.05 15.42 -6.85
CA VAL A 182 -4.12 16.12 -5.96
C VAL A 182 -2.73 16.05 -6.54
N ILE A 183 -2.04 17.17 -6.64
CA ILE A 183 -0.69 17.27 -7.18
C ILE A 183 0.20 17.99 -6.16
N THR A 184 1.31 17.38 -5.80
CA THR A 184 2.30 17.95 -4.88
C THR A 184 3.72 17.64 -5.38
N LYS A 185 4.68 18.46 -5.04
CA LYS A 185 6.09 18.07 -5.18
C LYS A 185 6.43 16.97 -4.15
N PRO A 186 7.40 16.10 -4.44
CA PRO A 186 7.84 15.09 -3.50
C PRO A 186 8.16 15.68 -2.14
N ASN A 187 7.65 15.08 -1.08
CA ASN A 187 7.78 15.54 0.31
C ASN A 187 7.33 16.99 0.57
N GLN A 188 6.50 17.54 -0.31
CA GLN A 188 5.82 18.82 -0.08
C GLN A 188 4.37 18.56 0.33
N PRO A 189 3.90 19.21 1.40
CA PRO A 189 2.53 18.99 1.86
C PRO A 189 1.51 19.70 0.99
N ARG A 190 0.26 19.25 1.07
CA ARG A 190 -0.91 20.00 0.64
C ARG A 190 -1.01 21.31 1.44
N THR A 191 -1.69 22.30 0.86
CA THR A 191 -1.89 23.61 1.49
C THR A 191 -2.95 23.48 2.60
N ALA A 192 -2.59 22.92 3.73
CA ALA A 192 -3.47 22.79 4.90
C ALA A 192 -2.67 22.94 6.19
N SER A 193 -3.35 23.40 7.24
CA SER A 193 -2.77 23.46 8.58
C SER A 193 -2.47 22.05 9.09
N PRO A 194 -1.39 21.88 9.86
CA PRO A 194 -1.05 20.58 10.44
C PRO A 194 -2.18 20.08 11.36
N VAL A 195 -2.52 18.82 11.26
CA VAL A 195 -3.42 18.18 12.22
C VAL A 195 -2.61 17.80 13.46
N LYS A 196 -3.04 18.28 14.62
CA LYS A 196 -2.38 17.96 15.89
C LYS A 196 -2.58 16.49 16.26
N VAL A 197 -1.49 15.83 16.68
CA VAL A 197 -1.46 14.43 17.10
C VAL A 197 -0.75 14.33 18.44
N ASP A 198 -1.53 14.25 19.50
CA ASP A 198 -1.09 14.06 20.88
C ASP A 198 -2.07 13.16 21.65
N GLN A 199 -1.80 12.91 22.91
CA GLN A 199 -2.68 12.10 23.76
C GLN A 199 -4.10 12.69 23.87
N LEU A 200 -4.24 14.01 23.85
CA LEU A 200 -5.52 14.68 24.00
C LEU A 200 -6.31 14.72 22.68
N SER A 201 -5.61 14.74 21.56
CA SER A 201 -6.22 14.69 20.21
C SER A 201 -6.53 13.28 19.71
N GLY A 202 -6.28 12.26 20.53
CA GLY A 202 -6.66 10.88 20.26
C GLY A 202 -5.54 9.98 19.77
N MET A 203 -4.27 10.30 20.06
CA MET A 203 -3.15 9.38 19.81
C MET A 203 -3.35 8.09 20.61
N ILE A 204 -3.12 6.97 19.97
CA ILE A 204 -3.22 5.63 20.55
C ILE A 204 -1.80 5.07 20.72
N GLY A 205 -1.43 4.80 21.96
CA GLY A 205 -0.08 4.30 22.27
C GLY A 205 0.99 5.38 22.18
N ILE A 206 2.17 4.99 21.74
CA ILE A 206 3.39 5.81 21.68
C ILE A 206 3.85 5.84 20.23
N PRO A 207 4.25 7.01 19.68
CA PRO A 207 4.77 7.10 18.33
C PRO A 207 6.07 6.30 18.18
N GLU A 208 6.26 5.69 17.02
CA GLU A 208 7.47 4.94 16.69
C GLU A 208 8.29 5.75 15.68
N ILE A 209 9.54 6.01 16.04
CA ILE A 209 10.49 6.69 15.16
C ILE A 209 11.20 5.67 14.28
N SER A 210 11.30 5.97 13.01
CA SER A 210 12.13 5.25 12.06
C SER A 210 13.07 6.20 11.35
N ARG A 211 14.18 5.69 10.85
CA ARG A 211 15.06 6.45 9.96
C ARG A 211 15.35 5.63 8.72
N GLY A 212 15.03 6.23 7.59
CA GLY A 212 15.31 5.69 6.28
C GLY A 212 16.18 6.65 5.46
N PRO A 213 16.46 6.30 4.21
CA PRO A 213 17.21 7.16 3.29
C PRO A 213 16.52 8.50 3.06
N ASP A 214 15.19 8.56 3.18
CA ASP A 214 14.38 9.75 2.99
C ASP A 214 14.32 10.66 4.24
N GLY A 215 14.98 10.28 5.33
CA GLY A 215 15.04 11.06 6.57
C GLY A 215 14.39 10.39 7.77
N LEU A 216 13.98 11.21 8.73
CA LEU A 216 13.33 10.75 9.95
C LEU A 216 11.84 10.52 9.66
N GLY A 217 11.40 9.28 9.86
CA GLY A 217 10.00 8.88 9.78
C GLY A 217 9.36 8.75 11.15
N VAL A 218 8.04 8.86 11.20
CA VAL A 218 7.22 8.55 12.37
C VAL A 218 6.06 7.65 11.96
N PHE A 219 5.83 6.61 12.75
CA PHE A 219 4.57 5.88 12.70
C PHE A 219 3.75 6.23 13.93
N VAL A 220 2.49 6.59 13.72
CA VAL A 220 1.57 6.92 14.79
C VAL A 220 0.17 6.38 14.52
N SER A 221 -0.46 5.84 15.56
CA SER A 221 -1.86 5.46 15.54
C SER A 221 -2.70 6.50 16.26
N VAL A 222 -3.82 6.88 15.67
CA VAL A 222 -4.78 7.81 16.29
C VAL A 222 -6.19 7.22 16.24
N GLN A 223 -7.08 7.70 17.09
CA GLN A 223 -8.51 7.47 16.92
C GLN A 223 -8.91 7.85 15.49
N LEU A 224 -9.85 7.11 14.91
CA LEU A 224 -10.23 7.32 13.51
C LEU A 224 -10.53 8.80 13.25
N ASN A 225 -9.76 9.37 12.33
CA ASN A 225 -9.85 10.79 12.01
C ASN A 225 -9.90 10.98 10.49
N PRO A 226 -11.06 11.30 9.94
CA PRO A 226 -11.21 11.50 8.49
C PRO A 226 -10.52 12.77 7.98
N SER A 227 -10.05 13.68 8.86
CA SER A 227 -9.27 14.86 8.45
C SER A 227 -7.83 14.51 8.04
N MET A 228 -7.36 13.31 8.40
CA MET A 228 -6.06 12.82 7.94
C MET A 228 -6.08 12.58 6.43
N ARG A 229 -5.09 13.10 5.75
CA ARG A 229 -4.97 13.06 4.28
C ARG A 229 -3.55 12.71 3.87
N ILE A 230 -3.39 11.93 2.82
CA ILE A 230 -2.10 11.76 2.16
C ILE A 230 -1.57 13.12 1.70
N ASN A 231 -0.27 13.32 1.81
CA ASN A 231 0.42 14.58 1.58
C ASN A 231 -0.11 15.75 2.45
N GLY A 232 -0.92 15.46 3.50
CA GLY A 232 -1.24 16.41 4.55
C GLY A 232 -0.12 16.51 5.57
N LYS A 233 -0.22 17.47 6.48
CA LYS A 233 0.70 17.62 7.61
C LYS A 233 0.09 17.12 8.90
N ILE A 234 0.90 16.51 9.73
CA ILE A 234 0.60 16.27 11.15
C ILE A 234 1.67 16.94 12.00
N ASN A 235 1.28 17.42 13.18
CA ASN A 235 2.21 17.85 14.23
C ASN A 235 2.11 16.86 15.39
N VAL A 236 3.14 16.07 15.57
CA VAL A 236 3.22 15.05 16.63
C VAL A 236 3.80 15.68 17.89
N GLU A 237 3.12 15.49 19.02
CA GLU A 237 3.59 15.87 20.35
C GLU A 237 3.45 14.67 21.29
N SER A 238 4.58 14.14 21.76
CA SER A 238 4.62 13.00 22.68
C SER A 238 5.84 13.11 23.60
N GLU A 239 5.64 12.81 24.87
CA GLU A 239 6.72 12.75 25.85
C GLU A 239 7.67 11.56 25.60
N PHE A 240 7.11 10.47 25.07
CA PHE A 240 7.83 9.24 24.82
C PHE A 240 7.77 8.86 23.34
N ALA A 241 8.78 8.14 22.89
CA ALA A 241 8.81 7.52 21.58
C ALA A 241 9.43 6.12 21.67
N THR A 242 9.01 5.23 20.78
CA THR A 242 9.68 3.97 20.51
C THR A 242 10.51 4.10 19.24
N PHE A 243 11.46 3.19 19.05
CA PHE A 243 12.36 3.21 17.91
C PHE A 243 12.16 1.94 17.09
N ASN A 244 12.03 2.11 15.77
CA ASN A 244 12.09 0.96 14.87
C ASN A 244 13.55 0.50 14.75
N THR A 245 13.85 -0.61 15.39
CA THR A 245 15.21 -1.15 15.44
C THR A 245 15.62 -1.87 14.15
N GLY A 246 14.69 -2.12 13.23
CA GLY A 246 14.96 -2.84 11.99
C GLY A 246 16.00 -2.16 11.09
N ASN A 247 16.09 -0.84 11.13
CA ASN A 247 17.01 -0.05 10.32
C ASN A 247 18.21 0.53 11.10
N LEU A 248 18.31 0.29 12.40
CA LEU A 248 19.37 0.89 13.24
C LEU A 248 20.76 0.32 12.94
N TYR A 249 20.87 -0.82 12.28
CA TYR A 249 22.16 -1.37 11.84
C TYR A 249 22.79 -0.59 10.67
N VAL A 250 22.00 0.22 9.97
CA VAL A 250 22.43 0.99 8.78
C VAL A 250 22.26 2.49 8.93
N SER A 251 21.53 2.96 9.95
CA SER A 251 21.30 4.39 10.18
C SER A 251 21.33 4.73 11.66
N GLU A 252 22.08 5.77 12.01
CA GLU A 252 22.15 6.27 13.37
C GLU A 252 20.93 7.15 13.67
N ILE A 253 20.27 6.87 14.80
CA ILE A 253 19.32 7.79 15.42
C ILE A 253 20.00 8.35 16.68
N SER A 254 20.03 9.67 16.81
CA SER A 254 20.53 10.31 18.01
C SER A 254 19.75 9.85 19.24
N GLY A 255 20.42 9.59 20.35
CA GLY A 255 19.80 9.12 21.59
C GLY A 255 18.79 10.09 22.21
N ASP A 256 18.80 11.36 21.78
CA ASP A 256 17.85 12.41 22.13
C ASP A 256 16.78 12.64 21.06
N ALA A 257 16.68 11.76 20.07
CA ALA A 257 15.68 11.88 19.01
C ALA A 257 14.26 11.84 19.60
N SER A 258 13.50 12.87 19.28
CA SER A 258 12.12 13.02 19.69
C SER A 258 11.19 12.81 18.50
N ALA A 259 10.02 12.21 18.76
CA ALA A 259 8.96 12.12 17.79
C ALA A 259 8.27 13.47 17.54
N ASN A 260 8.55 14.48 18.37
CA ASN A 260 7.90 15.78 18.29
C ASN A 260 8.28 16.53 17.01
N GLY A 261 7.29 17.12 16.37
CA GLY A 261 7.47 17.97 15.21
C GLY A 261 6.48 17.73 14.09
N GLU A 262 6.67 18.46 12.99
CA GLU A 262 5.80 18.34 11.80
C GLU A 262 6.29 17.22 10.87
N TYR A 263 5.32 16.46 10.39
CA TYR A 263 5.54 15.38 9.41
C TYR A 263 4.54 15.50 8.28
N ASN A 264 5.00 15.20 7.07
CA ASN A 264 4.15 15.01 5.93
C ASN A 264 3.62 13.58 5.94
N VAL A 265 2.30 13.41 5.79
CA VAL A 265 1.66 12.10 5.77
C VAL A 265 2.02 11.39 4.46
N PHE A 266 2.71 10.28 4.59
CA PHE A 266 3.22 9.51 3.47
C PHE A 266 2.34 8.30 3.14
N ALA A 267 1.86 7.58 4.16
CA ALA A 267 0.90 6.50 3.99
C ALA A 267 -0.14 6.59 5.12
N LEU A 268 -1.34 6.13 4.82
CA LEU A 268 -2.50 6.27 5.69
C LEU A 268 -3.35 5.01 5.60
N LYS A 269 -3.70 4.46 6.76
CA LYS A 269 -4.63 3.35 6.86
C LYS A 269 -5.76 3.68 7.84
N HIS A 270 -7.00 3.54 7.37
CA HIS A 270 -8.17 3.59 8.24
C HIS A 270 -8.69 2.17 8.48
N SER A 271 -8.85 1.78 9.74
CA SER A 271 -9.41 0.49 10.12
C SER A 271 -10.50 0.66 11.16
N GLY A 272 -11.59 -0.05 11.01
CA GLY A 272 -12.70 0.06 11.94
C GLY A 272 -13.59 -1.17 11.99
N ASP A 273 -14.10 -1.44 13.20
CA ASP A 273 -15.24 -2.32 13.47
C ASP A 273 -16.23 -1.50 14.30
N SER A 274 -17.41 -1.25 13.76
CA SER A 274 -18.41 -0.41 14.43
C SER A 274 -18.90 -1.01 15.75
N HIS A 275 -18.76 -2.32 15.96
CA HIS A 275 -19.15 -3.06 17.17
C HIS A 275 -17.94 -3.61 17.95
N GLY A 276 -16.73 -3.54 17.39
CA GLY A 276 -15.50 -4.03 18.01
C GLY A 276 -14.63 -2.90 18.59
N ASP A 277 -13.39 -3.24 18.96
CA ASP A 277 -12.48 -2.29 19.60
C ASP A 277 -11.70 -1.43 18.61
N VAL A 278 -11.58 -1.89 17.37
CA VAL A 278 -10.79 -1.21 16.33
C VAL A 278 -11.60 -0.06 15.74
N TRP A 279 -11.07 1.18 15.87
CA TRP A 279 -11.62 2.38 15.23
C TRP A 279 -10.52 3.43 15.19
N LYS A 280 -9.62 3.30 14.22
CA LYS A 280 -8.36 4.04 14.20
C LYS A 280 -7.89 4.42 12.82
N THR A 281 -6.99 5.39 12.80
CA THR A 281 -6.16 5.78 11.66
C THR A 281 -4.70 5.52 12.01
N GLU A 282 -3.99 4.80 11.17
CA GLU A 282 -2.56 4.58 11.24
C GLU A 282 -1.88 5.45 10.17
N ILE A 283 -0.80 6.11 10.57
CA ILE A 283 -0.15 7.15 9.76
C ILE A 283 1.34 6.87 9.72
N ASP A 284 1.89 6.76 8.53
CA ASP A 284 3.32 6.88 8.30
C ASP A 284 3.62 8.31 7.83
N GLY A 285 4.47 9.00 8.57
CA GLY A 285 4.88 10.39 8.29
C GLY A 285 6.38 10.50 8.04
N LEU A 286 6.75 11.39 7.13
CA LEU A 286 8.13 11.79 6.90
C LEU A 286 8.33 13.21 7.41
N ARG A 287 9.41 13.46 8.17
CA ARG A 287 9.63 14.75 8.82
C ARG A 287 9.69 15.90 7.82
N ALA A 288 8.89 16.94 8.05
CA ALA A 288 8.85 18.11 7.20
C ALA A 288 10.20 18.85 7.22
N GLY A 289 10.63 19.38 6.09
CA GLY A 289 11.89 20.15 5.98
C GLY A 289 13.17 19.32 5.96
N THR A 290 13.10 18.01 6.16
CA THR A 290 14.17 17.13 5.75
C THR A 290 14.05 16.95 4.24
N THR A 291 14.76 17.79 3.49
CA THR A 291 15.11 17.37 2.13
C THR A 291 15.90 16.08 2.32
N PRO A 292 15.46 14.94 1.79
CA PRO A 292 16.35 13.79 1.75
C PRO A 292 17.66 14.33 1.19
N PRO A 293 18.83 14.03 1.78
CA PRO A 293 20.04 14.28 1.03
C PRO A 293 19.73 13.61 -0.31
N LEU A 294 19.86 14.38 -1.38
CA LEU A 294 19.93 13.84 -2.73
C LEU A 294 21.16 12.94 -2.71
N THR A 295 21.02 11.81 -2.06
CA THR A 295 21.84 10.65 -2.37
C THR A 295 21.42 10.42 -3.80
N GLN A 296 22.21 11.02 -4.70
CA GLN A 296 22.25 10.56 -6.05
C GLN A 296 22.45 9.06 -5.93
N SER A 297 21.35 8.34 -5.81
CA SER A 297 21.29 6.98 -6.27
C SER A 297 21.55 7.16 -7.75
N SER A 298 22.83 7.07 -8.10
CA SER A 298 23.31 7.03 -9.47
C SER A 298 22.94 5.71 -10.12
N THR A 299 21.77 5.20 -9.79
CA THR A 299 21.11 4.17 -10.56
C THR A 299 20.10 4.91 -11.43
N PRO A 300 20.31 4.97 -12.75
CA PRO A 300 19.35 5.59 -13.63
C PRO A 300 18.00 4.91 -13.42
N GLU A 301 16.95 5.69 -13.43
CA GLU A 301 15.54 5.31 -13.39
C GLU A 301 15.11 4.55 -14.67
N ASN A 302 15.97 3.64 -15.16
CA ASN A 302 15.77 2.87 -16.40
C ASN A 302 15.37 1.41 -16.16
N GLY A 303 15.03 1.05 -14.95
CA GLY A 303 14.55 -0.30 -14.64
C GLY A 303 13.05 -0.30 -14.45
N LYS A 304 12.30 -0.62 -15.50
CA LYS A 304 10.89 -0.97 -15.39
C LYS A 304 10.73 -2.09 -14.36
N LEU A 305 9.88 -1.90 -13.37
CA LEU A 305 9.62 -2.89 -12.32
C LEU A 305 8.41 -3.73 -12.69
N ILE A 306 8.58 -5.04 -12.79
CA ILE A 306 7.45 -5.95 -13.00
C ILE A 306 6.43 -5.79 -11.87
N TRP A 307 5.15 -5.96 -12.13
CA TRP A 307 4.08 -5.66 -11.18
C TRP A 307 4.02 -4.20 -10.72
N GLY A 308 4.88 -3.33 -11.23
CA GLY A 308 4.96 -1.94 -10.80
C GLY A 308 3.65 -1.17 -10.94
N ALA A 309 2.80 -1.53 -11.91
CA ALA A 309 1.46 -0.97 -12.08
C ALA A 309 0.43 -1.46 -11.03
N ARG A 310 0.80 -2.44 -10.20
CA ARG A 310 -0.07 -2.99 -9.13
C ARG A 310 0.23 -2.42 -7.76
N VAL A 311 1.30 -1.66 -7.63
CA VAL A 311 1.76 -1.07 -6.38
C VAL A 311 2.01 0.42 -6.58
N ASP A 312 2.03 1.15 -5.49
CA ASP A 312 2.29 2.59 -5.51
C ASP A 312 3.77 2.94 -5.77
N GLN A 313 4.03 4.23 -5.98
CA GLN A 313 5.38 4.71 -6.21
C GLN A 313 6.28 4.49 -5.01
N ALA A 314 5.76 4.73 -3.80
CA ALA A 314 6.50 4.55 -2.57
C ALA A 314 6.95 3.10 -2.40
N PHE A 315 6.06 2.16 -2.67
CA PHE A 315 6.38 0.73 -2.67
C PHE A 315 7.45 0.41 -3.71
N ARG A 316 7.33 0.92 -4.95
CA ARG A 316 8.33 0.70 -6.00
C ARG A 316 9.70 1.26 -5.64
N VAL A 317 9.73 2.50 -5.14
CA VAL A 317 10.98 3.16 -4.71
C VAL A 317 11.62 2.34 -3.61
N LYS A 318 10.86 2.05 -2.54
CA LYS A 318 11.37 1.30 -1.39
C LYS A 318 11.83 -0.11 -1.76
N THR A 319 11.11 -0.79 -2.66
CA THR A 319 11.54 -2.12 -3.14
C THR A 319 12.87 -2.05 -3.87
N ARG A 320 13.10 -1.03 -4.72
CA ARG A 320 14.40 -0.85 -5.40
C ARG A 320 15.53 -0.54 -4.42
N GLU A 321 15.26 0.29 -3.43
CA GLU A 321 16.24 0.64 -2.39
C GLU A 321 16.65 -0.59 -1.58
N ILE A 322 15.66 -1.38 -1.12
CA ILE A 322 15.90 -2.64 -0.42
C ILE A 322 16.72 -3.58 -1.31
N ALA A 323 16.30 -3.75 -2.55
CA ALA A 323 16.99 -4.60 -3.52
C ALA A 323 18.45 -4.15 -3.73
N GLY A 324 18.69 -2.85 -3.84
CA GLY A 324 20.04 -2.28 -3.95
C GLY A 324 20.91 -2.56 -2.72
N ARG A 325 20.36 -2.35 -1.52
CA ARG A 325 21.09 -2.63 -0.27
C ARG A 325 21.40 -4.11 -0.08
N GLN A 326 20.51 -4.99 -0.54
CA GLN A 326 20.66 -6.45 -0.44
C GLN A 326 21.39 -7.07 -1.63
N SER A 327 21.75 -6.28 -2.66
CA SER A 327 22.31 -6.75 -3.93
C SER A 327 21.43 -7.82 -4.62
N ILE A 328 20.10 -7.61 -4.60
CA ILE A 328 19.08 -8.46 -5.20
C ILE A 328 18.43 -7.69 -6.37
N ASP A 329 18.04 -8.36 -7.44
CA ASP A 329 17.22 -7.73 -8.49
C ASP A 329 15.84 -7.37 -7.91
N PRO A 330 15.40 -6.09 -7.98
CA PRO A 330 14.10 -5.68 -7.46
C PRO A 330 12.92 -6.43 -8.10
N ASN A 331 13.06 -6.89 -9.33
CA ASN A 331 12.04 -7.68 -10.00
C ASN A 331 11.86 -9.07 -9.38
N TRP A 332 12.92 -9.63 -8.77
CA TRP A 332 12.78 -10.89 -8.03
C TRP A 332 11.94 -10.70 -6.77
N LEU A 333 12.19 -9.63 -6.02
CA LEU A 333 11.36 -9.30 -4.85
C LEU A 333 9.90 -9.08 -5.24
N MET A 334 9.66 -8.36 -6.34
CA MET A 334 8.30 -8.13 -6.85
C MET A 334 7.61 -9.43 -7.28
N ALA A 335 8.34 -10.35 -7.92
CA ALA A 335 7.79 -11.64 -8.32
C ALA A 335 7.40 -12.49 -7.10
N VAL A 336 8.27 -12.54 -6.08
CA VAL A 336 8.01 -13.27 -4.84
C VAL A 336 6.82 -12.67 -4.11
N MET A 337 6.81 -11.37 -3.85
CA MET A 337 5.69 -10.70 -3.17
C MET A 337 4.38 -10.83 -3.95
N GLY A 338 4.45 -10.73 -5.29
CA GLY A 338 3.29 -10.96 -6.15
C GLY A 338 2.75 -12.38 -5.99
N PHE A 339 3.62 -13.38 -6.03
CA PHE A 339 3.25 -14.78 -5.87
C PHE A 339 2.62 -15.05 -4.49
N GLU A 340 3.29 -14.65 -3.42
CA GLU A 340 2.89 -14.89 -2.03
C GLU A 340 1.57 -14.20 -1.64
N THR A 341 1.25 -13.09 -2.27
CA THR A 341 0.00 -12.34 -2.00
C THR A 341 -1.13 -12.64 -2.99
N GLY A 342 -0.97 -13.62 -3.88
CA GLY A 342 -1.93 -13.87 -4.95
C GLY A 342 -2.10 -12.64 -5.86
N TYR A 343 -1.01 -11.90 -6.09
CA TYR A 343 -0.91 -10.69 -6.94
C TYR A 343 -1.62 -9.46 -6.41
N THR A 344 -2.02 -9.46 -5.14
CA THR A 344 -2.70 -8.32 -4.49
C THR A 344 -1.74 -7.32 -3.87
N PHE A 345 -0.52 -7.74 -3.52
CA PHE A 345 0.45 -6.98 -2.71
C PHE A 345 -0.14 -6.47 -1.38
N SER A 346 -1.19 -7.14 -0.90
CA SER A 346 -1.83 -6.77 0.35
C SER A 346 -0.98 -7.20 1.55
N PRO A 347 -0.71 -6.30 2.51
CA PRO A 347 -0.04 -6.64 3.75
C PRO A 347 -0.89 -7.56 4.64
N ALA A 348 -2.19 -7.64 4.39
CA ALA A 348 -3.13 -8.50 5.09
C ALA A 348 -3.43 -9.82 4.34
N ALA A 349 -2.73 -10.10 3.22
CA ALA A 349 -2.88 -11.38 2.53
C ALA A 349 -2.61 -12.53 3.50
N ARG A 350 -3.54 -13.49 3.59
CA ARG A 350 -3.45 -14.62 4.51
C ARG A 350 -3.61 -15.94 3.79
N ASN A 351 -2.84 -16.92 4.22
CA ASN A 351 -3.09 -18.31 3.88
C ASN A 351 -4.11 -18.88 4.89
N PRO A 352 -5.30 -19.35 4.43
CA PRO A 352 -6.33 -19.87 5.32
C PRO A 352 -5.89 -21.07 6.16
N GLY A 353 -4.89 -21.83 5.68
CA GLY A 353 -4.39 -23.05 6.33
C GLY A 353 -3.23 -22.83 7.32
N SER A 354 -2.77 -21.58 7.50
CA SER A 354 -1.62 -21.31 8.34
C SER A 354 -1.67 -19.90 8.97
N SER A 355 -0.65 -19.55 9.77
CA SER A 355 -0.45 -18.18 10.27
C SER A 355 0.17 -17.25 9.24
N ALA A 356 0.53 -17.75 8.05
CA ALA A 356 1.25 -17.00 7.03
C ALA A 356 0.48 -15.75 6.59
N THR A 357 1.15 -14.60 6.63
CA THR A 357 0.50 -13.30 6.44
C THR A 357 1.44 -12.33 5.71
N GLY A 358 0.87 -11.55 4.80
CA GLY A 358 1.51 -10.38 4.19
C GLY A 358 2.38 -10.68 2.99
N LEU A 359 3.28 -9.73 2.68
CA LEU A 359 3.99 -9.62 1.40
C LEU A 359 4.82 -10.86 1.03
N ILE A 360 5.42 -11.53 2.00
CA ILE A 360 6.17 -12.77 1.79
C ILE A 360 5.65 -13.91 2.68
N GLN A 361 4.36 -13.84 3.08
CA GLN A 361 3.70 -14.85 3.89
C GLN A 361 4.48 -15.19 5.17
N PHE A 362 4.79 -14.18 5.96
CA PHE A 362 5.45 -14.36 7.25
C PHE A 362 4.65 -15.29 8.17
N ILE A 363 5.26 -16.37 8.64
CA ILE A 363 4.69 -17.20 9.70
C ILE A 363 4.93 -16.54 11.07
N GLU A 364 4.11 -16.87 12.09
CA GLU A 364 4.18 -16.23 13.40
C GLU A 364 5.58 -16.29 14.03
N ALA A 365 6.25 -17.43 13.95
CA ALA A 365 7.62 -17.57 14.49
C ALA A 365 8.61 -16.61 13.83
N THR A 366 8.50 -16.41 12.51
CA THR A 366 9.34 -15.45 11.78
C THR A 366 9.00 -14.02 12.18
N ALA A 367 7.72 -13.68 12.27
CA ALA A 367 7.28 -12.35 12.68
C ALA A 367 7.79 -12.01 14.09
N VAL A 368 7.68 -12.93 15.05
CA VAL A 368 8.19 -12.76 16.42
C VAL A 368 9.72 -12.59 16.41
N GLY A 369 10.44 -13.37 15.62
CA GLY A 369 11.90 -13.21 15.46
C GLY A 369 12.30 -11.84 14.87
N LEU A 370 11.42 -11.19 14.14
CA LEU A 370 11.59 -9.85 13.58
C LEU A 370 11.01 -8.73 14.49
N GLY A 371 10.58 -9.07 15.72
CA GLY A 371 10.06 -8.10 16.68
C GLY A 371 8.62 -7.65 16.44
N THR A 372 7.83 -8.43 15.72
CA THR A 372 6.42 -8.14 15.42
C THR A 372 5.55 -9.40 15.55
N THR A 373 4.29 -9.34 15.13
CA THR A 373 3.39 -10.49 15.04
C THR A 373 2.69 -10.50 13.69
N THR A 374 2.19 -11.65 13.24
CA THR A 374 1.41 -11.71 11.99
C THR A 374 0.17 -10.82 12.06
N ALA A 375 -0.43 -10.66 13.24
CA ALA A 375 -1.55 -9.76 13.46
C ALA A 375 -1.15 -8.27 13.30
N GLN A 376 0.06 -7.90 13.73
CA GLN A 376 0.59 -6.55 13.52
C GLN A 376 0.95 -6.33 12.05
N LEU A 377 1.61 -7.30 11.41
CA LEU A 377 1.93 -7.23 9.98
C LEU A 377 0.68 -7.01 9.12
N ALA A 378 -0.41 -7.73 9.40
CA ALA A 378 -1.68 -7.57 8.68
C ALA A 378 -2.32 -6.18 8.82
N ARG A 379 -1.91 -5.41 9.82
CA ARG A 379 -2.42 -4.06 10.10
C ARG A 379 -1.52 -2.94 9.57
N MET A 380 -0.34 -3.28 9.08
CA MET A 380 0.60 -2.31 8.52
C MET A 380 0.20 -1.91 7.10
N THR A 381 0.71 -0.77 6.63
CA THR A 381 0.73 -0.49 5.19
C THR A 381 1.69 -1.45 4.48
N ALA A 382 1.47 -1.69 3.19
CA ALA A 382 2.36 -2.53 2.39
C ALA A 382 3.79 -1.95 2.37
N VAL A 383 3.91 -0.63 2.26
CA VAL A 383 5.20 0.08 2.28
C VAL A 383 5.94 -0.13 3.59
N ARG A 384 5.22 -0.08 4.74
CA ARG A 384 5.84 -0.35 6.03
C ARG A 384 6.25 -1.82 6.18
N GLN A 385 5.43 -2.74 5.69
CA GLN A 385 5.76 -4.15 5.76
C GLN A 385 7.02 -4.51 4.96
N LEU A 386 7.43 -3.70 3.98
CA LEU A 386 8.70 -3.84 3.28
C LEU A 386 9.93 -3.75 4.19
N ASP A 387 9.86 -3.06 5.33
CA ASP A 387 10.96 -3.03 6.32
C ASP A 387 11.23 -4.42 6.89
N TYR A 388 10.16 -5.17 7.13
CA TYR A 388 10.25 -6.56 7.60
C TYR A 388 10.69 -7.52 6.49
N VAL A 389 10.30 -7.23 5.23
CA VAL A 389 10.83 -7.94 4.06
C VAL A 389 12.34 -7.74 3.96
N GLU A 390 12.82 -6.51 4.10
CA GLU A 390 14.26 -6.21 4.12
C GLU A 390 14.98 -6.96 5.23
N SER A 391 14.50 -6.84 6.47
CA SER A 391 15.08 -7.49 7.64
C SER A 391 15.14 -9.02 7.47
N TYR A 392 14.12 -9.59 6.83
CA TYR A 392 14.09 -11.01 6.51
C TYR A 392 15.18 -11.40 5.50
N TYR A 393 15.26 -10.69 4.37
CA TYR A 393 16.23 -10.97 3.32
C TYR A 393 17.68 -10.66 3.73
N GLN A 394 17.88 -9.80 4.72
CA GLN A 394 19.23 -9.48 5.23
C GLN A 394 19.96 -10.73 5.73
N THR A 395 19.25 -11.73 6.27
CA THR A 395 19.83 -13.00 6.68
C THR A 395 20.39 -13.84 5.52
N TYR A 396 19.99 -13.50 4.29
CA TYR A 396 20.42 -14.16 3.04
C TYR A 396 21.32 -13.26 2.17
N SER A 397 21.81 -12.15 2.70
CA SER A 397 22.67 -11.21 1.97
C SER A 397 23.85 -11.94 1.32
N GLY A 398 24.09 -11.66 0.03
CA GLY A 398 25.13 -12.31 -0.78
C GLY A 398 24.86 -13.77 -1.18
N ARG A 399 23.75 -14.36 -0.75
CA ARG A 399 23.35 -15.73 -1.09
C ARG A 399 22.29 -15.81 -2.18
N ILE A 400 21.51 -14.75 -2.39
CA ILE A 400 20.48 -14.66 -3.42
C ILE A 400 21.13 -14.28 -4.75
N ARG A 401 21.16 -15.19 -5.71
CA ARG A 401 21.83 -15.02 -7.01
C ARG A 401 20.88 -15.04 -8.20
N ASN A 402 19.63 -15.45 -8.00
CA ASN A 402 18.60 -15.55 -9.03
C ASN A 402 17.20 -15.52 -8.38
N LEU A 403 16.16 -15.46 -9.22
CA LEU A 403 14.76 -15.46 -8.78
C LEU A 403 14.42 -16.70 -7.94
N GLY A 404 14.92 -17.86 -8.31
CA GLY A 404 14.71 -19.11 -7.56
C GLY A 404 15.26 -19.01 -6.15
N ASP A 405 16.47 -18.46 -5.97
CA ASP A 405 17.04 -18.26 -4.63
C ASP A 405 16.21 -17.27 -3.80
N ALA A 406 15.73 -16.19 -4.41
CA ALA A 406 14.87 -15.23 -3.73
C ALA A 406 13.56 -15.87 -3.24
N TYR A 407 12.92 -16.69 -4.07
CA TYR A 407 11.71 -17.40 -3.69
C TYR A 407 11.98 -18.49 -2.64
N LEU A 408 13.03 -19.28 -2.81
CA LEU A 408 13.36 -20.36 -1.88
C LEU A 408 13.85 -19.86 -0.52
N ALA A 409 14.40 -18.67 -0.44
CA ALA A 409 14.66 -18.03 0.85
C ALA A 409 13.37 -17.93 1.70
N VAL A 410 12.21 -17.75 1.07
CA VAL A 410 10.90 -17.72 1.73
C VAL A 410 10.32 -19.12 1.91
N LEU A 411 10.25 -19.90 0.83
CA LEU A 411 9.58 -21.21 0.83
C LEU A 411 10.38 -22.28 1.59
N TRP A 412 11.67 -22.41 1.26
CA TRP A 412 12.55 -23.48 1.78
C TRP A 412 14.01 -23.07 1.77
N PRO A 413 14.51 -22.38 2.80
CA PRO A 413 15.84 -21.78 2.83
C PRO A 413 17.01 -22.75 2.60
N ILE A 414 16.81 -24.04 2.90
CA ILE A 414 17.83 -25.08 2.69
C ILE A 414 18.16 -25.27 1.19
N ALA A 415 17.21 -24.95 0.31
CA ALA A 415 17.36 -25.10 -1.13
C ALA A 415 18.00 -23.87 -1.83
N VAL A 416 18.31 -22.80 -1.10
CA VAL A 416 19.01 -21.62 -1.65
C VAL A 416 20.38 -22.01 -2.15
N GLY A 417 20.68 -21.69 -3.41
CA GLY A 417 21.95 -22.01 -4.08
C GLY A 417 22.11 -23.48 -4.49
N ARG A 418 21.08 -24.32 -4.32
CA ARG A 418 21.10 -25.70 -4.81
C ARG A 418 20.77 -25.78 -6.30
N PRO A 419 21.19 -26.84 -7.02
CA PRO A 419 20.81 -27.05 -8.42
C PRO A 419 19.30 -27.36 -8.55
N ASP A 420 18.72 -27.14 -9.71
CA ASP A 420 17.28 -27.37 -9.95
C ASP A 420 16.85 -28.84 -9.79
N SER A 421 17.79 -29.76 -9.94
CA SER A 421 17.59 -31.21 -9.68
C SER A 421 17.55 -31.57 -8.20
N TYR A 422 17.80 -30.61 -7.28
CA TYR A 422 17.77 -30.88 -5.85
C TYR A 422 16.34 -31.21 -5.41
N VAL A 423 16.16 -32.44 -4.86
CA VAL A 423 14.88 -32.90 -4.33
C VAL A 423 14.68 -32.24 -2.97
N MET A 424 13.65 -31.42 -2.85
CA MET A 424 13.28 -30.73 -1.62
C MET A 424 12.43 -31.62 -0.72
N TRP A 425 11.41 -32.26 -1.29
CA TRP A 425 10.45 -33.09 -0.56
C TRP A 425 10.05 -34.31 -1.38
N GLU A 426 9.77 -35.42 -0.69
CA GLU A 426 9.29 -36.66 -1.29
C GLU A 426 8.00 -37.12 -0.60
N ARG A 427 7.06 -37.68 -1.38
CA ARG A 427 5.76 -38.14 -0.88
C ARG A 427 5.84 -39.28 0.10
N ASP A 428 6.59 -40.31 -0.28
CA ASP A 428 6.57 -41.62 0.38
C ASP A 428 7.82 -41.89 1.21
N THR A 429 8.87 -41.10 1.05
CA THR A 429 10.18 -41.30 1.70
C THR A 429 10.72 -39.97 2.26
N GLY A 430 11.71 -40.09 3.16
CA GLY A 430 12.37 -38.90 3.72
C GLY A 430 11.65 -38.25 4.90
N PRO A 431 12.30 -37.25 5.50
CA PRO A 431 11.79 -36.58 6.72
C PRO A 431 10.70 -35.52 6.45
N TYR A 432 10.45 -35.14 5.19
CA TYR A 432 9.64 -33.97 4.81
C TYR A 432 8.33 -34.33 4.10
N GLN A 433 7.70 -35.45 4.47
CA GLN A 433 6.43 -35.91 3.89
C GLN A 433 5.27 -34.94 4.14
N ARG A 434 5.27 -34.23 5.27
CA ARG A 434 4.27 -33.21 5.60
C ARG A 434 4.39 -31.99 4.68
N GLU A 435 5.63 -31.58 4.42
CA GLU A 435 5.96 -30.49 3.52
C GLU A 435 5.58 -30.84 2.08
N TYR A 436 5.85 -32.08 1.65
CA TYR A 436 5.34 -32.56 0.37
C TYR A 436 3.81 -32.48 0.30
N ALA A 437 3.10 -33.01 1.30
CA ALA A 437 1.64 -33.03 1.31
C ALA A 437 1.04 -31.60 1.27
N ALA A 438 1.65 -30.67 2.01
CA ALA A 438 1.22 -29.25 2.03
C ALA A 438 1.51 -28.52 0.70
N ASN A 439 2.47 -28.98 -0.10
CA ASN A 439 2.94 -28.36 -1.33
C ASN A 439 2.79 -29.28 -2.57
N SER A 440 1.95 -30.30 -2.48
CA SER A 440 1.81 -31.34 -3.51
C SER A 440 1.42 -30.79 -4.90
N GLY A 441 0.85 -29.58 -4.97
CA GLY A 441 0.58 -28.90 -6.23
C GLY A 441 1.84 -28.44 -6.99
N LEU A 442 3.01 -28.48 -6.36
CA LEU A 442 4.29 -28.19 -6.99
C LEU A 442 4.90 -29.42 -7.69
N ASP A 443 4.44 -30.62 -7.39
CA ASP A 443 4.81 -31.86 -8.12
C ASP A 443 4.11 -31.90 -9.48
N VAL A 444 4.70 -31.20 -10.44
CA VAL A 444 4.09 -30.96 -11.76
C VAL A 444 4.10 -32.26 -12.62
N ASN A 445 5.19 -33.03 -12.51
CA ASN A 445 5.37 -34.29 -13.28
C ASN A 445 4.73 -35.49 -12.58
N ARG A 446 4.26 -35.34 -11.31
CA ARG A 446 3.59 -36.34 -10.49
C ARG A 446 4.44 -37.59 -10.20
N ASP A 447 5.74 -37.41 -10.09
CA ASP A 447 6.66 -38.52 -9.77
C ASP A 447 6.79 -38.79 -8.26
N GLY A 448 6.09 -38.00 -7.43
CA GLY A 448 6.11 -38.11 -5.97
C GLY A 448 7.28 -37.37 -5.33
N LYS A 449 7.97 -36.52 -6.08
CA LYS A 449 9.06 -35.68 -5.62
C LYS A 449 8.78 -34.23 -6.00
N ILE A 450 9.19 -33.32 -5.17
CA ILE A 450 9.19 -31.89 -5.49
C ILE A 450 10.64 -31.44 -5.54
N THR A 451 11.10 -31.13 -6.73
CA THR A 451 12.44 -30.61 -6.98
C THR A 451 12.46 -29.08 -6.83
N ARG A 452 13.67 -28.54 -6.65
CA ARG A 452 13.88 -27.10 -6.67
C ARG A 452 13.34 -26.46 -7.97
N GLY A 453 13.59 -27.08 -9.10
CA GLY A 453 13.15 -26.58 -10.40
C GLY A 453 11.63 -26.48 -10.51
N GLU A 454 10.89 -27.47 -10.02
CA GLU A 454 9.42 -27.47 -10.00
C GLU A 454 8.87 -26.39 -9.07
N ALA A 455 9.45 -26.25 -7.88
CA ALA A 455 9.04 -25.17 -6.97
C ALA A 455 9.27 -23.78 -7.58
N VAL A 456 10.43 -23.56 -8.22
CA VAL A 456 10.80 -22.30 -8.86
C VAL A 456 9.95 -22.00 -10.10
N ALA A 457 9.41 -23.00 -10.78
CA ALA A 457 8.55 -22.80 -11.94
C ALA A 457 7.31 -21.92 -11.62
N SER A 458 6.77 -22.05 -10.40
CA SER A 458 5.62 -21.25 -9.95
C SER A 458 5.94 -19.76 -9.85
N VAL A 459 7.07 -19.39 -9.26
CA VAL A 459 7.48 -17.99 -9.15
C VAL A 459 7.98 -17.44 -10.50
N ASN A 460 8.53 -18.25 -11.38
CA ASN A 460 8.83 -17.87 -12.76
C ASN A 460 7.54 -17.46 -13.51
N THR A 461 6.46 -18.20 -13.31
CA THR A 461 5.15 -17.84 -13.86
C THR A 461 4.68 -16.48 -13.34
N ALA A 462 4.86 -16.21 -12.05
CA ALA A 462 4.55 -14.90 -11.46
C ALA A 462 5.43 -13.78 -12.04
N TYR A 463 6.72 -14.05 -12.27
CA TYR A 463 7.63 -13.11 -12.92
C TYR A 463 7.15 -12.75 -14.34
N MET A 464 6.88 -13.76 -15.17
CA MET A 464 6.40 -13.56 -16.54
C MET A 464 5.07 -12.82 -16.60
N ARG A 465 4.14 -13.17 -15.71
CA ARG A 465 2.86 -12.46 -15.58
C ARG A 465 3.05 -11.02 -15.18
N GLY A 466 4.02 -10.74 -14.30
CA GLY A 466 4.35 -9.40 -13.85
C GLY A 466 4.82 -8.47 -14.96
N GLN A 467 5.38 -9.02 -16.04
CA GLN A 467 5.81 -8.24 -17.21
C GLN A 467 4.64 -7.55 -17.93
N GLN A 468 3.40 -8.00 -17.74
CA GLN A 468 2.21 -7.33 -18.26
C GLN A 468 1.81 -6.09 -17.45
N PHE A 469 2.39 -5.91 -16.26
CA PHE A 469 2.11 -4.83 -15.32
C PHE A 469 3.37 -4.04 -14.99
N VAL A 470 4.24 -3.90 -15.99
CA VAL A 470 5.53 -3.20 -15.84
C VAL A 470 5.30 -1.70 -15.71
N ARG A 471 5.97 -1.11 -14.72
CA ARG A 471 5.99 0.33 -14.51
C ARG A 471 7.31 0.78 -13.88
#